data_87fca7884a5f800e759383a95b389a33
#
_entry.id   87fca7884a5f800e759383a95b389a33
#
_cell.length_a   1.000
_cell.length_b   1.000
_cell.length_c   1.000
_cell.angle_alpha   90.00
_cell.angle_beta   90.00
_cell.angle_gamma   90.00
#
_symmetry.space_group_name_H-M   'P 1'
#
loop_
_entity.id
_entity.type
_entity.pdbx_description
1 polymer ?
#
loop_
_entity_poly.entity_id
_entity_poly.type
_entity_poly.pdbx_seq_one_letter_code
_entity_poly.pdbx_strand_id
1 'polypeptide(L)'
;PSWLKRLLSQEGYHVTQVTWTRFFFHAVWLLPMIMWQKVRLFSIPEKPGLQFLRGLMLTLATLFFFAAIVTNDIPEALTLLFISPLVVAVLSPFILGERFDIFIGAGVLIGFIGVIVVLQPDSEQFDPTLLFALVAGVCYALYIIITKKLSFRAPPVLTLFYSAVVGIVIMTLIVVPYWTTPDLKGVLMGAAMGFFAAASHFMIIKAFEFASASELSPFNYFEIVVAIILSYLVFGVLPNVQAILGLIIIILSGLYVSWRAMKNNQDQESKPKAIIEPL
;
A
#
# COMPACT_ATOMS: atom_id res chain seq x y z
N PRO A 1 11.68 2.67 -7.30
CA PRO A 1 12.18 3.23 -8.54
C PRO A 1 13.36 4.16 -8.27
N SER A 2 14.39 4.06 -9.12
CA SER A 2 15.65 4.84 -9.03
C SER A 2 15.45 6.37 -8.96
N TRP A 3 14.34 6.89 -9.47
CA TRP A 3 14.02 8.31 -9.42
C TRP A 3 13.65 8.80 -8.00
N LEU A 4 13.05 7.95 -7.17
CA LEU A 4 12.74 8.28 -5.77
C LEU A 4 14.03 8.36 -4.95
N LYS A 5 14.97 7.43 -5.19
CA LYS A 5 16.32 7.49 -4.59
C LYS A 5 17.08 8.74 -5.04
N ARG A 6 16.90 9.17 -6.29
CA ARG A 6 17.48 10.42 -6.82
C ARG A 6 16.85 11.67 -6.19
N LEU A 7 15.53 11.69 -5.96
CA LEU A 7 14.86 12.78 -5.23
C LEU A 7 15.38 12.91 -3.79
N LEU A 8 15.59 11.77 -3.12
CA LEU A 8 16.00 11.76 -1.71
C LEU A 8 17.50 12.03 -1.54
N SER A 9 18.36 11.44 -2.38
CA SER A 9 19.81 11.45 -2.16
C SER A 9 20.60 12.42 -3.04
N GLN A 10 20.13 12.74 -4.26
CA GLN A 10 20.88 13.59 -5.21
C GLN A 10 20.40 15.04 -5.27
N GLU A 11 19.16 15.32 -4.85
CA GLU A 11 18.61 16.67 -4.90
C GLU A 11 18.50 17.33 -3.50
N GLY A 12 19.02 16.68 -2.45
CA GLY A 12 19.16 17.27 -1.12
C GLY A 12 17.88 17.45 -0.31
N TYR A 13 16.74 16.86 -0.76
CA TYR A 13 15.50 16.92 0.02
C TYR A 13 15.49 15.91 1.16
N HIS A 14 15.17 16.40 2.36
CA HIS A 14 15.04 15.53 3.52
C HIS A 14 13.82 14.62 3.42
N VAL A 15 13.90 13.39 3.96
CA VAL A 15 12.85 12.37 3.93
C VAL A 15 11.49 12.88 4.43
N THR A 16 11.48 13.71 5.44
CA THR A 16 10.26 14.31 5.99
C THR A 16 9.59 15.26 4.99
N GLN A 17 10.37 16.01 4.21
CA GLN A 17 9.87 16.90 3.17
C GLN A 17 9.29 16.12 2.00
N VAL A 18 9.94 15.05 1.56
CA VAL A 18 9.42 14.18 0.50
C VAL A 18 8.09 13.53 0.94
N THR A 19 8.03 13.07 2.19
CA THR A 19 6.79 12.52 2.76
C THR A 19 5.67 13.56 2.81
N TRP A 20 5.98 14.79 3.30
CA TRP A 20 5.03 15.90 3.32
C TRP A 20 4.51 16.24 1.92
N THR A 21 5.41 16.39 0.95
CA THR A 21 5.10 16.74 -0.44
C THR A 21 4.18 15.67 -1.07
N ARG A 22 4.42 14.40 -0.81
CA ARG A 22 3.56 13.31 -1.26
C ARG A 22 2.12 13.48 -0.74
N PHE A 23 1.94 13.75 0.55
CA PHE A 23 0.59 13.92 1.11
C PHE A 23 -0.06 15.23 0.66
N PHE A 24 0.71 16.30 0.52
CA PHE A 24 0.21 17.58 0.00
C PHE A 24 -0.36 17.42 -1.41
N PHE A 25 0.41 16.91 -2.34
CA PHE A 25 -0.07 16.69 -3.71
C PHE A 25 -1.13 15.59 -3.80
N HIS A 26 -1.10 14.59 -2.93
CA HIS A 26 -2.20 13.62 -2.83
C HIS A 26 -3.52 14.34 -2.51
N ALA A 27 -3.55 15.25 -1.54
CA ALA A 27 -4.73 16.06 -1.24
C ALA A 27 -5.13 16.95 -2.41
N VAL A 28 -4.18 17.65 -3.04
CA VAL A 28 -4.43 18.53 -4.20
C VAL A 28 -5.11 17.79 -5.35
N TRP A 29 -4.64 16.60 -5.70
CA TRP A 29 -5.22 15.78 -6.77
C TRP A 29 -6.62 15.23 -6.46
N LEU A 30 -6.99 15.14 -5.19
CA LEU A 30 -8.34 14.74 -4.79
C LEU A 30 -9.35 15.89 -4.87
N LEU A 31 -8.92 17.16 -4.81
CA LEU A 31 -9.83 18.32 -4.79
C LEU A 31 -10.76 18.38 -6.01
N PRO A 32 -10.29 18.23 -7.27
CA PRO A 32 -11.19 18.23 -8.43
C PRO A 32 -12.26 17.14 -8.33
N MET A 33 -11.92 15.97 -7.85
CA MET A 33 -12.83 14.83 -7.71
C MET A 33 -13.86 15.07 -6.61
N ILE A 34 -13.46 15.68 -5.50
CA ILE A 34 -14.34 16.09 -4.40
C ILE A 34 -15.35 17.14 -4.89
N MET A 35 -14.87 18.13 -5.65
CA MET A 35 -15.72 19.16 -6.21
C MET A 35 -16.72 18.59 -7.22
N TRP A 36 -16.27 17.70 -8.10
CA TRP A 36 -17.15 17.04 -9.08
C TRP A 36 -18.23 16.17 -8.43
N GLN A 37 -17.87 15.42 -7.39
CA GLN A 37 -18.80 14.56 -6.64
C GLN A 37 -19.66 15.35 -5.63
N LYS A 38 -19.45 16.68 -5.49
CA LYS A 38 -20.15 17.56 -4.54
C LYS A 38 -20.09 17.07 -3.09
N VAL A 39 -18.98 16.44 -2.73
CA VAL A 39 -18.76 15.92 -1.37
C VAL A 39 -18.42 17.06 -0.42
N ARG A 40 -19.06 17.10 0.74
CA ARG A 40 -18.79 18.13 1.77
C ARG A 40 -17.45 17.85 2.46
N LEU A 41 -16.42 18.67 2.18
CA LEU A 41 -15.05 18.54 2.71
C LEU A 41 -14.97 18.57 4.25
N PHE A 42 -15.81 19.37 4.88
CA PHE A 42 -15.77 19.58 6.34
C PHE A 42 -16.84 18.78 7.09
N SER A 43 -17.41 17.75 6.47
CA SER A 43 -18.29 16.84 7.21
C SER A 43 -17.48 16.01 8.18
N ILE A 44 -17.94 15.88 9.42
CA ILE A 44 -17.30 14.95 10.39
C ILE A 44 -17.53 13.52 9.86
N PRO A 45 -16.45 12.76 9.61
CA PRO A 45 -16.60 11.41 9.07
C PRO A 45 -17.17 10.47 10.14
N GLU A 46 -17.86 9.43 9.69
CA GLU A 46 -18.17 8.32 10.58
C GLU A 46 -16.87 7.74 11.16
N LYS A 47 -16.87 7.47 12.47
CA LYS A 47 -15.71 6.92 13.20
C LYS A 47 -14.43 7.74 13.00
N PRO A 48 -14.42 9.04 13.42
CA PRO A 48 -13.30 9.94 13.15
C PRO A 48 -11.97 9.43 13.73
N GLY A 49 -11.97 8.74 14.88
CA GLY A 49 -10.77 8.13 15.44
C GLY A 49 -10.17 7.03 14.55
N LEU A 50 -11.03 6.23 13.89
CA LEU A 50 -10.55 5.21 12.94
C LEU A 50 -10.01 5.85 11.65
N GLN A 51 -10.61 6.93 11.16
CA GLN A 51 -10.10 7.69 10.01
C GLN A 51 -8.74 8.33 10.33
N PHE A 52 -8.60 8.90 11.53
CA PHE A 52 -7.32 9.42 12.00
C PHE A 52 -6.26 8.30 12.08
N LEU A 53 -6.58 7.18 12.72
CA LEU A 53 -5.67 6.02 12.84
C LEU A 53 -5.27 5.49 11.45
N ARG A 54 -6.20 5.44 10.50
CA ARG A 54 -5.92 5.08 9.10
C ARG A 54 -4.90 6.03 8.47
N GLY A 55 -5.11 7.34 8.61
CA GLY A 55 -4.19 8.36 8.11
C GLY A 55 -2.82 8.28 8.78
N LEU A 56 -2.79 8.07 10.10
CA LEU A 56 -1.55 7.87 10.87
C LEU A 56 -0.77 6.65 10.38
N MET A 57 -1.43 5.49 10.21
CA MET A 57 -0.78 4.27 9.73
C MET A 57 -0.18 4.45 8.33
N LEU A 58 -0.90 5.11 7.41
CA LEU A 58 -0.38 5.43 6.09
C LEU A 58 0.82 6.40 6.15
N THR A 59 0.77 7.40 7.04
CA THR A 59 1.84 8.36 7.22
C THR A 59 3.11 7.67 7.76
N LEU A 60 2.96 6.84 8.80
CA LEU A 60 4.07 6.09 9.37
C LEU A 60 4.64 5.08 8.38
N ALA A 61 3.80 4.35 7.64
CA ALA A 61 4.24 3.44 6.60
C ALA A 61 5.10 4.17 5.54
N THR A 62 4.66 5.34 5.08
CA THR A 62 5.39 6.13 4.09
C THR A 62 6.71 6.66 4.66
N LEU A 63 6.67 7.25 5.86
CA LEU A 63 7.84 7.84 6.49
C LEU A 63 8.93 6.80 6.77
N PHE A 64 8.55 5.68 7.38
CA PHE A 64 9.49 4.62 7.71
C PHE A 64 10.05 3.92 6.45
N PHE A 65 9.22 3.70 5.43
CA PHE A 65 9.72 3.15 4.17
C PHE A 65 10.73 4.09 3.50
N PHE A 66 10.42 5.39 3.46
CA PHE A 66 11.33 6.37 2.89
C PHE A 66 12.61 6.50 3.72
N ALA A 67 12.52 6.42 5.06
CA ALA A 67 13.70 6.41 5.92
C ALA A 67 14.59 5.17 5.66
N ALA A 68 13.98 3.99 5.45
CA ALA A 68 14.73 2.78 5.15
C ALA A 68 15.52 2.89 3.84
N ILE A 69 14.94 3.45 2.78
CA ILE A 69 15.59 3.53 1.46
C ILE A 69 16.61 4.66 1.32
N VAL A 70 16.81 5.48 2.37
CA VAL A 70 17.90 6.47 2.39
C VAL A 70 19.26 5.77 2.50
N THR A 71 19.36 4.79 3.35
CA THR A 71 20.61 4.08 3.67
C THR A 71 20.72 2.71 3.02
N ASN A 72 19.59 2.06 2.71
CA ASN A 72 19.54 0.71 2.14
C ASN A 72 19.13 0.70 0.69
N ASP A 73 19.43 -0.39 0.01
CA ASP A 73 18.96 -0.62 -1.34
C ASP A 73 17.45 -0.89 -1.38
N ILE A 74 16.81 -0.36 -2.43
CA ILE A 74 15.35 -0.45 -2.59
C ILE A 74 14.85 -1.90 -2.57
N PRO A 75 15.50 -2.89 -3.23
CA PRO A 75 15.06 -4.28 -3.17
C PRO A 75 14.97 -4.85 -1.75
N GLU A 76 15.95 -4.55 -0.89
CA GLU A 76 15.96 -5.02 0.50
C GLU A 76 14.81 -4.42 1.31
N ALA A 77 14.65 -3.10 1.23
CA ALA A 77 13.54 -2.40 1.90
C ALA A 77 12.16 -2.87 1.39
N LEU A 78 12.01 -3.11 0.08
CA LEU A 78 10.77 -3.63 -0.50
C LEU A 78 10.47 -5.06 -0.03
N THR A 79 11.48 -5.93 0.10
CA THR A 79 11.29 -7.29 0.62
C THR A 79 10.64 -7.25 2.01
N LEU A 80 11.12 -6.36 2.88
CA LEU A 80 10.56 -6.23 4.23
C LEU A 80 9.20 -5.52 4.24
N LEU A 81 8.98 -4.53 3.39
CA LEU A 81 7.66 -3.90 3.22
C LEU A 81 6.61 -4.92 2.79
N PHE A 82 6.97 -5.85 1.91
CA PHE A 82 6.07 -6.89 1.40
C PHE A 82 5.73 -8.00 2.40
N ILE A 83 6.13 -7.89 3.65
CA ILE A 83 5.53 -8.66 4.75
C ILE A 83 4.05 -8.26 4.98
N SER A 84 3.66 -7.08 4.52
CA SER A 84 2.31 -6.54 4.75
C SER A 84 1.17 -7.46 4.31
N PRO A 85 1.17 -8.15 3.14
CA PRO A 85 0.14 -9.12 2.79
C PRO A 85 0.04 -10.30 3.76
N LEU A 86 1.17 -10.77 4.31
CA LEU A 86 1.16 -11.83 5.33
C LEU A 86 0.50 -11.34 6.62
N VAL A 87 0.84 -10.12 7.06
CA VAL A 87 0.22 -9.50 8.24
C VAL A 87 -1.28 -9.29 8.03
N VAL A 88 -1.71 -8.86 6.84
CA VAL A 88 -3.14 -8.73 6.49
C VAL A 88 -3.81 -10.10 6.56
N ALA A 89 -3.26 -11.13 5.95
CA ALA A 89 -3.85 -12.48 5.93
C ALA A 89 -4.02 -13.06 7.35
N VAL A 90 -3.07 -12.77 8.26
CA VAL A 90 -3.12 -13.23 9.66
C VAL A 90 -4.11 -12.40 10.49
N LEU A 91 -4.13 -11.07 10.34
CA LEU A 91 -4.88 -10.18 11.22
C LEU A 91 -6.33 -9.92 10.77
N SER A 92 -6.64 -10.04 9.47
CA SER A 92 -7.98 -9.74 8.97
C SER A 92 -9.09 -10.63 9.55
N PRO A 93 -8.90 -11.92 9.80
CA PRO A 93 -9.90 -12.74 10.49
C PRO A 93 -10.27 -12.19 11.87
N PHE A 94 -9.27 -11.74 12.64
CA PHE A 94 -9.48 -11.24 14.01
C PHE A 94 -10.07 -9.82 14.05
N ILE A 95 -9.68 -8.93 13.14
CA ILE A 95 -10.06 -7.52 13.17
C ILE A 95 -11.31 -7.24 12.34
N LEU A 96 -11.48 -7.92 11.22
CA LEU A 96 -12.58 -7.73 10.27
C LEU A 96 -13.67 -8.79 10.41
N GLY A 97 -13.40 -9.90 11.12
CA GLY A 97 -14.31 -11.06 11.18
C GLY A 97 -14.36 -11.84 9.86
N GLU A 98 -13.34 -11.71 9.02
CA GLU A 98 -13.21 -12.51 7.79
C GLU A 98 -13.00 -13.99 8.14
N ARG A 99 -13.40 -14.89 7.26
CA ARG A 99 -13.15 -16.32 7.49
C ARG A 99 -11.67 -16.61 7.26
N PHE A 100 -11.06 -17.30 8.21
CA PHE A 100 -9.72 -17.81 8.02
C PHE A 100 -9.72 -18.94 7.00
N ASP A 101 -9.02 -18.75 5.88
CA ASP A 101 -8.76 -19.78 4.88
C ASP A 101 -7.26 -20.06 4.81
N ILE A 102 -6.86 -21.23 5.31
CA ILE A 102 -5.46 -21.66 5.35
C ILE A 102 -4.84 -21.73 3.94
N PHE A 103 -5.64 -22.00 2.91
CA PHE A 103 -5.16 -22.07 1.54
C PHE A 103 -4.89 -20.69 0.95
N ILE A 104 -5.67 -19.66 1.34
CA ILE A 104 -5.37 -18.26 1.02
C ILE A 104 -4.07 -17.87 1.71
N GLY A 105 -3.92 -18.17 3.01
CA GLY A 105 -2.69 -17.91 3.76
C GLY A 105 -1.46 -18.58 3.14
N ALA A 106 -1.57 -19.84 2.71
CA ALA A 106 -0.51 -20.56 2.01
C ALA A 106 -0.16 -19.89 0.66
N GLY A 107 -1.16 -19.47 -0.11
CA GLY A 107 -0.94 -18.73 -1.35
C GLY A 107 -0.17 -17.43 -1.10
N VAL A 108 -0.56 -16.64 -0.09
CA VAL A 108 0.14 -15.40 0.28
C VAL A 108 1.60 -15.68 0.67
N LEU A 109 1.86 -16.75 1.43
CA LEU A 109 3.22 -17.16 1.80
C LEU A 109 4.05 -17.56 0.58
N ILE A 110 3.48 -18.31 -0.35
CA ILE A 110 4.13 -18.70 -1.61
C ILE A 110 4.46 -17.45 -2.44
N GLY A 111 3.52 -16.51 -2.54
CA GLY A 111 3.76 -15.23 -3.20
C GLY A 111 4.92 -14.44 -2.58
N PHE A 112 5.01 -14.43 -1.25
CA PHE A 112 6.11 -13.79 -0.54
C PHE A 112 7.47 -14.48 -0.80
N ILE A 113 7.51 -15.81 -0.91
CA ILE A 113 8.73 -16.53 -1.35
C ILE A 113 9.11 -16.07 -2.76
N GLY A 114 8.14 -15.92 -3.67
CA GLY A 114 8.38 -15.36 -5.00
C GLY A 114 9.00 -13.96 -4.96
N VAL A 115 8.55 -13.09 -4.04
CA VAL A 115 9.14 -11.76 -3.79
C VAL A 115 10.62 -11.87 -3.39
N ILE A 116 10.95 -12.73 -2.45
CA ILE A 116 12.33 -12.96 -2.01
C ILE A 116 13.21 -13.42 -3.19
N VAL A 117 12.70 -14.33 -4.02
CA VAL A 117 13.42 -14.84 -5.19
C VAL A 117 13.66 -13.74 -6.24
N VAL A 118 12.70 -12.82 -6.45
CA VAL A 118 12.88 -11.69 -7.39
C VAL A 118 13.87 -10.67 -6.86
N LEU A 119 13.70 -10.26 -5.59
CA LEU A 119 14.43 -9.12 -5.03
C LEU A 119 15.85 -9.48 -4.59
N GLN A 120 16.11 -10.78 -4.31
CA GLN A 120 17.43 -11.31 -3.92
C GLN A 120 18.11 -10.41 -2.87
N PRO A 121 17.47 -10.20 -1.70
CA PRO A 121 18.05 -9.34 -0.67
C PRO A 121 19.42 -9.84 -0.27
N ASP A 122 20.41 -8.94 -0.21
CA ASP A 122 21.74 -9.29 0.25
C ASP A 122 21.73 -9.42 1.78
N SER A 123 22.16 -10.56 2.29
CA SER A 123 22.15 -10.85 3.72
C SER A 123 23.53 -10.67 4.40
N GLU A 124 24.56 -10.31 3.63
CA GLU A 124 25.94 -10.26 4.20
C GLU A 124 26.15 -9.04 5.12
N GLN A 125 25.36 -7.98 4.97
CA GLN A 125 25.45 -6.79 5.82
C GLN A 125 24.06 -6.29 6.24
N PHE A 126 23.53 -6.87 7.34
CA PHE A 126 22.27 -6.38 7.89
C PHE A 126 22.43 -4.97 8.50
N ASP A 127 21.83 -3.97 7.88
CA ASP A 127 21.71 -2.62 8.44
C ASP A 127 20.47 -2.54 9.35
N PRO A 128 20.59 -2.16 10.64
CA PRO A 128 19.44 -2.00 11.53
C PRO A 128 18.35 -1.04 11.01
N THR A 129 18.69 -0.11 10.11
CA THR A 129 17.71 0.80 9.51
C THR A 129 16.71 0.08 8.59
N LEU A 130 17.02 -1.15 8.14
CA LEU A 130 16.07 -2.03 7.45
C LEU A 130 14.85 -2.38 8.31
N LEU A 131 14.97 -2.33 9.65
CA LEU A 131 13.82 -2.50 10.55
C LEU A 131 12.74 -1.42 10.31
N PHE A 132 13.11 -0.24 9.83
CA PHE A 132 12.11 0.76 9.42
C PHE A 132 11.22 0.24 8.28
N ALA A 133 11.77 -0.49 7.32
CA ALA A 133 10.96 -1.09 6.25
C ALA A 133 10.00 -2.18 6.79
N LEU A 134 10.42 -2.96 7.78
CA LEU A 134 9.55 -3.93 8.45
C LEU A 134 8.40 -3.23 9.18
N VAL A 135 8.69 -2.19 9.97
CA VAL A 135 7.68 -1.37 10.64
C VAL A 135 6.74 -0.72 9.63
N ALA A 136 7.26 -0.23 8.50
CA ALA A 136 6.46 0.30 7.41
C ALA A 136 5.48 -0.76 6.86
N GLY A 137 5.93 -2.00 6.67
CA GLY A 137 5.09 -3.12 6.23
C GLY A 137 3.94 -3.42 7.20
N VAL A 138 4.21 -3.44 8.49
CA VAL A 138 3.18 -3.63 9.53
C VAL A 138 2.19 -2.45 9.55
N CYS A 139 2.68 -1.21 9.50
CA CYS A 139 1.83 -0.02 9.44
C CYS A 139 0.95 -0.02 8.17
N TYR A 140 1.51 -0.42 7.02
CA TYR A 140 0.76 -0.53 5.78
C TYR A 140 -0.32 -1.62 5.86
N ALA A 141 -0.03 -2.77 6.46
CA ALA A 141 -1.02 -3.81 6.71
C ALA A 141 -2.19 -3.30 7.57
N LEU A 142 -1.90 -2.58 8.65
CA LEU A 142 -2.92 -1.97 9.50
C LEU A 142 -3.73 -0.91 8.73
N TYR A 143 -3.08 -0.09 7.91
CA TYR A 143 -3.77 0.84 7.01
C TYR A 143 -4.75 0.11 6.09
N ILE A 144 -4.36 -1.00 5.47
CA ILE A 144 -5.21 -1.85 4.60
C ILE A 144 -6.42 -2.39 5.38
N ILE A 145 -6.20 -2.99 6.55
CA ILE A 145 -7.25 -3.56 7.40
C ILE A 145 -8.26 -2.48 7.84
N ILE A 146 -7.76 -1.32 8.29
CA ILE A 146 -8.63 -0.20 8.69
C ILE A 146 -9.38 0.36 7.48
N THR A 147 -8.75 0.40 6.31
CA THR A 147 -9.40 0.83 5.05
C THR A 147 -10.57 -0.09 4.72
N LYS A 148 -10.39 -1.41 4.79
CA LYS A 148 -11.48 -2.38 4.59
C LYS A 148 -12.58 -2.20 5.66
N LYS A 149 -12.21 -1.99 6.91
CA LYS A 149 -13.18 -1.78 8.00
C LYS A 149 -14.04 -0.51 7.83
N LEU A 150 -13.50 0.48 7.11
CA LEU A 150 -14.19 1.73 6.77
C LEU A 150 -14.89 1.71 5.41
N SER A 151 -14.78 0.63 4.64
CA SER A 151 -15.47 0.47 3.36
C SER A 151 -16.96 0.68 3.54
N PHE A 152 -17.60 1.36 2.59
CA PHE A 152 -19.03 1.72 2.58
C PHE A 152 -19.49 2.73 3.65
N ARG A 153 -18.60 3.24 4.53
CA ARG A 153 -18.97 4.21 5.58
C ARG A 153 -18.81 5.66 5.18
N ALA A 154 -18.05 5.93 4.13
CA ALA A 154 -17.85 7.27 3.58
C ALA A 154 -17.45 7.17 2.10
N PRO A 155 -17.67 8.21 1.30
CA PRO A 155 -17.18 8.26 -0.07
C PRO A 155 -15.65 8.02 -0.10
N PRO A 156 -15.14 7.17 -1.01
CA PRO A 156 -13.71 6.84 -1.09
C PRO A 156 -12.80 8.08 -1.15
N VAL A 157 -13.20 9.07 -1.93
CA VAL A 157 -12.46 10.33 -2.09
C VAL A 157 -12.31 11.09 -0.78
N LEU A 158 -13.38 11.15 0.01
CA LEU A 158 -13.36 11.82 1.32
C LEU A 158 -12.46 11.11 2.32
N THR A 159 -12.55 9.79 2.35
CA THR A 159 -11.70 8.94 3.21
C THR A 159 -10.22 9.10 2.87
N LEU A 160 -9.87 9.20 1.58
CA LEU A 160 -8.50 9.48 1.13
C LEU A 160 -8.05 10.89 1.53
N PHE A 161 -8.91 11.88 1.32
CA PHE A 161 -8.62 13.26 1.68
C PHE A 161 -8.30 13.41 3.18
N TYR A 162 -9.07 12.78 4.07
CA TYR A 162 -8.77 12.78 5.50
C TYR A 162 -7.40 12.16 5.81
N SER A 163 -7.04 11.06 5.16
CA SER A 163 -5.72 10.47 5.38
C SER A 163 -4.58 11.37 4.89
N ALA A 164 -4.80 12.06 3.76
CA ALA A 164 -3.82 13.03 3.26
C ALA A 164 -3.68 14.22 4.22
N VAL A 165 -4.79 14.75 4.75
CA VAL A 165 -4.78 15.84 5.74
C VAL A 165 -4.06 15.42 7.02
N VAL A 166 -4.32 14.22 7.54
CA VAL A 166 -3.60 13.69 8.72
C VAL A 166 -2.09 13.65 8.44
N GLY A 167 -1.69 13.14 7.26
CA GLY A 167 -0.30 13.10 6.85
C GLY A 167 0.33 14.50 6.75
N ILE A 168 -0.37 15.47 6.12
CA ILE A 168 0.08 16.86 6.02
C ILE A 168 0.28 17.45 7.42
N VAL A 169 -0.71 17.35 8.31
CA VAL A 169 -0.66 17.93 9.64
C VAL A 169 0.53 17.37 10.45
N ILE A 170 0.65 16.04 10.51
CA ILE A 170 1.74 15.39 11.25
C ILE A 170 3.09 15.77 10.65
N MET A 171 3.24 15.68 9.34
CA MET A 171 4.51 15.98 8.68
C MET A 171 4.86 17.46 8.72
N THR A 172 3.89 18.41 8.75
CA THR A 172 4.15 19.84 8.91
C THR A 172 4.87 20.13 10.24
N LEU A 173 4.49 19.43 11.33
CA LEU A 173 5.14 19.60 12.62
C LEU A 173 6.61 19.14 12.63
N ILE A 174 6.97 18.24 11.73
CA ILE A 174 8.30 17.60 11.68
C ILE A 174 9.19 18.23 10.61
N VAL A 175 8.62 18.68 9.49
CA VAL A 175 9.38 19.10 8.31
C VAL A 175 10.03 20.47 8.44
N VAL A 176 9.49 21.35 9.28
CA VAL A 176 9.91 22.77 9.38
C VAL A 176 11.42 22.96 9.49
N PRO A 177 12.17 22.25 10.37
CA PRO A 177 13.61 22.42 10.49
C PRO A 177 14.42 21.88 9.30
N TYR A 178 13.79 21.06 8.45
CA TYR A 178 14.44 20.39 7.31
C TYR A 178 13.96 20.92 5.96
N TRP A 179 13.20 22.02 5.96
CA TRP A 179 12.59 22.55 4.75
C TRP A 179 13.62 23.15 3.81
N THR A 180 13.66 22.66 2.59
CA THR A 180 14.40 23.27 1.47
C THR A 180 13.39 23.65 0.38
N THR A 181 13.43 24.90 -0.09
CA THR A 181 12.50 25.36 -1.14
C THR A 181 12.69 24.53 -2.41
N PRO A 182 11.67 23.78 -2.86
CA PRO A 182 11.81 22.94 -4.02
C PRO A 182 11.90 23.76 -5.30
N ASP A 183 12.77 23.33 -6.21
CA ASP A 183 12.81 23.82 -7.58
C ASP A 183 11.61 23.27 -8.41
N LEU A 184 11.49 23.73 -9.67
CA LEU A 184 10.40 23.30 -10.56
C LEU A 184 10.40 21.76 -10.73
N LYS A 185 11.57 21.14 -10.83
CA LYS A 185 11.70 19.68 -10.98
C LYS A 185 11.19 18.95 -9.72
N GLY A 186 11.58 19.41 -8.53
CA GLY A 186 11.11 18.85 -7.26
C GLY A 186 9.59 18.97 -7.10
N VAL A 187 9.01 20.11 -7.50
CA VAL A 187 7.55 20.32 -7.50
C VAL A 187 6.85 19.34 -8.46
N LEU A 188 7.34 19.20 -9.71
CA LEU A 188 6.74 18.30 -10.70
C LEU A 188 6.84 16.84 -10.28
N MET A 189 7.98 16.42 -9.72
CA MET A 189 8.17 15.06 -9.23
C MET A 189 7.28 14.78 -8.01
N GLY A 190 7.13 15.76 -7.10
CA GLY A 190 6.21 15.68 -5.97
C GLY A 190 4.74 15.58 -6.43
N ALA A 191 4.36 16.37 -7.43
CA ALA A 191 3.02 16.32 -8.01
C ALA A 191 2.73 14.96 -8.65
N ALA A 192 3.66 14.40 -9.42
CA ALA A 192 3.53 13.07 -10.01
C ALA A 192 3.41 11.98 -8.93
N MET A 193 4.25 12.05 -7.88
CA MET A 193 4.19 11.11 -6.77
C MET A 193 2.85 11.16 -6.03
N GLY A 194 2.32 12.36 -5.77
CA GLY A 194 1.01 12.55 -5.15
C GLY A 194 -0.13 12.05 -6.02
N PHE A 195 -0.05 12.24 -7.35
CA PHE A 195 -1.02 11.72 -8.31
C PHE A 195 -1.10 10.19 -8.27
N PHE A 196 0.03 9.51 -8.42
CA PHE A 196 0.06 8.04 -8.37
C PHE A 196 -0.38 7.51 -7.01
N ALA A 197 -0.04 8.19 -5.93
CA ALA A 197 -0.52 7.83 -4.60
C ALA A 197 -2.05 7.97 -4.49
N ALA A 198 -2.63 9.07 -4.97
CA ALA A 198 -4.08 9.29 -4.95
C ALA A 198 -4.81 8.22 -5.79
N ALA A 199 -4.34 7.97 -7.01
CA ALA A 199 -4.94 7.01 -7.93
C ALA A 199 -4.87 5.58 -7.37
N SER A 200 -3.70 5.12 -6.91
CA SER A 200 -3.53 3.77 -6.39
C SER A 200 -4.36 3.50 -5.15
N HIS A 201 -4.36 4.42 -4.18
CA HIS A 201 -5.16 4.26 -2.97
C HIS A 201 -6.67 4.34 -3.24
N PHE A 202 -7.10 5.15 -4.22
CA PHE A 202 -8.50 5.16 -4.67
C PHE A 202 -8.92 3.81 -5.23
N MET A 203 -8.08 3.21 -6.09
CA MET A 203 -8.34 1.88 -6.65
C MET A 203 -8.39 0.80 -5.57
N ILE A 204 -7.51 0.85 -4.55
CA ILE A 204 -7.54 -0.08 -3.41
C ILE A 204 -8.86 0.02 -2.65
N ILE A 205 -9.34 1.24 -2.35
CA ILE A 205 -10.61 1.41 -1.63
C ILE A 205 -11.76 0.84 -2.46
N LYS A 206 -11.77 1.10 -3.77
CA LYS A 206 -12.80 0.54 -4.67
C LYS A 206 -12.72 -0.99 -4.75
N ALA A 207 -11.53 -1.56 -4.79
CA ALA A 207 -11.37 -3.02 -4.80
C ALA A 207 -11.95 -3.67 -3.53
N PHE A 208 -11.86 -3.00 -2.37
CA PHE A 208 -12.47 -3.49 -1.13
C PHE A 208 -14.01 -3.48 -1.12
N GLU A 209 -14.65 -2.85 -2.07
CA GLU A 209 -16.10 -2.96 -2.26
C GLU A 209 -16.49 -4.35 -2.82
N PHE A 210 -15.55 -5.06 -3.46
CA PHE A 210 -15.80 -6.31 -4.17
C PHE A 210 -15.16 -7.55 -3.53
N ALA A 211 -14.11 -7.39 -2.71
CA ALA A 211 -13.37 -8.50 -2.14
C ALA A 211 -12.91 -8.23 -0.70
N SER A 212 -12.56 -9.28 0.02
CA SER A 212 -12.00 -9.21 1.36
C SER A 212 -10.55 -8.69 1.37
N ALA A 213 -10.05 -8.27 2.53
CA ALA A 213 -8.67 -7.83 2.65
C ALA A 213 -7.69 -8.98 2.43
N SER A 214 -8.01 -10.17 2.94
CA SER A 214 -7.20 -11.38 2.74
C SER A 214 -7.08 -11.79 1.28
N GLU A 215 -8.19 -11.71 0.52
CA GLU A 215 -8.22 -12.06 -0.90
C GLU A 215 -7.43 -11.08 -1.77
N LEU A 216 -7.45 -9.79 -1.42
CA LEU A 216 -6.73 -8.77 -2.18
C LEU A 216 -5.25 -8.65 -1.80
N SER A 217 -4.85 -9.12 -0.61
CA SER A 217 -3.50 -8.92 -0.10
C SER A 217 -2.38 -9.44 -1.02
N PRO A 218 -2.47 -10.62 -1.67
CA PRO A 218 -1.40 -11.12 -2.54
C PRO A 218 -1.25 -10.31 -3.83
N PHE A 219 -2.27 -9.54 -4.23
CA PHE A 219 -2.17 -8.68 -5.42
C PHE A 219 -1.18 -7.53 -5.24
N ASN A 220 -0.82 -7.18 -4.00
CA ASN A 220 0.24 -6.19 -3.75
C ASN A 220 1.58 -6.66 -4.33
N TYR A 221 1.82 -7.96 -4.46
CA TYR A 221 3.05 -8.49 -5.08
C TYR A 221 3.12 -8.23 -6.59
N PHE A 222 1.98 -7.97 -7.26
CA PHE A 222 1.97 -7.59 -8.67
C PHE A 222 2.68 -6.26 -8.95
N GLU A 223 2.89 -5.42 -7.94
CA GLU A 223 3.73 -4.22 -8.06
C GLU A 223 5.13 -4.56 -8.58
N ILE A 224 5.70 -5.69 -8.15
CA ILE A 224 7.00 -6.17 -8.60
C ILE A 224 6.96 -6.57 -10.08
N VAL A 225 5.90 -7.26 -10.49
CA VAL A 225 5.68 -7.64 -11.90
C VAL A 225 5.68 -6.40 -12.80
N VAL A 226 4.90 -5.39 -12.42
CA VAL A 226 4.80 -4.12 -13.14
C VAL A 226 6.14 -3.37 -13.12
N ALA A 227 6.84 -3.36 -11.98
CA ALA A 227 8.13 -2.70 -11.85
C ALA A 227 9.19 -3.30 -12.79
N ILE A 228 9.22 -4.62 -12.94
CA ILE A 228 10.15 -5.32 -13.87
C ILE A 228 9.79 -5.02 -15.32
N ILE A 229 8.51 -5.08 -15.68
CA ILE A 229 8.04 -4.74 -17.04
C ILE A 229 8.44 -3.30 -17.40
N LEU A 230 8.18 -2.35 -16.50
CA LEU A 230 8.54 -0.94 -16.70
C LEU A 230 10.06 -0.76 -16.79
N SER A 231 10.84 -1.47 -15.98
CA SER A 231 12.31 -1.44 -16.04
C SER A 231 12.82 -1.89 -17.41
N TYR A 232 12.24 -2.95 -17.96
CA TYR A 232 12.58 -3.40 -19.30
C TYR A 232 12.19 -2.39 -20.39
N LEU A 233 10.95 -1.88 -20.34
CA LEU A 233 10.45 -0.94 -21.36
C LEU A 233 11.18 0.41 -21.35
N VAL A 234 11.58 0.91 -20.16
CA VAL A 234 12.18 2.24 -20.02
C VAL A 234 13.72 2.20 -20.13
N PHE A 235 14.34 1.15 -19.57
CA PHE A 235 15.79 1.07 -19.44
C PHE A 235 16.42 -0.04 -20.29
N GLY A 236 15.63 -0.90 -20.95
CA GLY A 236 16.11 -2.04 -21.74
C GLY A 236 16.78 -3.14 -20.89
N VAL A 237 16.63 -3.11 -19.56
CA VAL A 237 17.26 -4.07 -18.66
C VAL A 237 16.42 -5.35 -18.62
N LEU A 238 16.99 -6.44 -19.15
CA LEU A 238 16.34 -7.75 -19.09
C LEU A 238 16.43 -8.33 -17.68
N PRO A 239 15.33 -8.90 -17.16
CA PRO A 239 15.36 -9.60 -15.88
C PRO A 239 16.25 -10.84 -15.97
N ASN A 240 16.99 -11.13 -14.92
CA ASN A 240 17.76 -12.36 -14.83
C ASN A 240 16.82 -13.59 -14.65
N VAL A 241 17.36 -14.79 -14.77
CA VAL A 241 16.58 -16.05 -14.68
C VAL A 241 15.85 -16.17 -13.34
N GLN A 242 16.50 -15.75 -12.25
CA GLN A 242 15.89 -15.79 -10.90
C GLN A 242 14.71 -14.85 -10.80
N ALA A 243 14.81 -13.63 -11.35
CA ALA A 243 13.69 -12.70 -11.40
C ALA A 243 12.51 -13.27 -12.20
N ILE A 244 12.77 -13.95 -13.32
CA ILE A 244 11.72 -14.63 -14.10
C ILE A 244 11.06 -15.74 -13.30
N LEU A 245 11.83 -16.58 -12.60
CA LEU A 245 11.28 -17.63 -11.75
C LEU A 245 10.43 -17.07 -10.61
N GLY A 246 10.91 -16.04 -9.93
CA GLY A 246 10.13 -15.38 -8.87
C GLY A 246 8.84 -14.73 -9.38
N LEU A 247 8.87 -14.13 -10.60
CA LEU A 247 7.67 -13.60 -11.25
C LEU A 247 6.63 -14.71 -11.51
N ILE A 248 7.06 -15.86 -12.00
CA ILE A 248 6.16 -17.00 -12.23
C ILE A 248 5.51 -17.43 -10.91
N ILE A 249 6.28 -17.53 -9.83
CA ILE A 249 5.75 -17.88 -8.49
C ILE A 249 4.70 -16.85 -8.05
N ILE A 250 4.97 -15.56 -8.18
CA ILE A 250 4.03 -14.47 -7.80
C ILE A 250 2.73 -14.57 -8.61
N ILE A 251 2.83 -14.74 -9.93
CA ILE A 251 1.66 -14.81 -10.81
C ILE A 251 0.82 -16.04 -10.46
N LEU A 252 1.43 -17.22 -10.34
CA LEU A 252 0.73 -18.46 -10.00
C LEU A 252 0.07 -18.37 -8.62
N SER A 253 0.75 -17.78 -7.63
CA SER A 253 0.21 -17.51 -6.31
C SER A 253 -1.03 -16.63 -6.37
N GLY A 254 -0.97 -15.50 -7.08
CA GLY A 254 -2.11 -14.59 -7.24
C GLY A 254 -3.30 -15.25 -7.95
N LEU A 255 -3.06 -16.01 -9.02
CA LEU A 255 -4.09 -16.77 -9.73
C LEU A 255 -4.73 -17.83 -8.83
N TYR A 256 -3.92 -18.56 -8.06
CA TYR A 256 -4.42 -19.56 -7.11
C TYR A 256 -5.32 -18.94 -6.04
N VAL A 257 -4.89 -17.82 -5.42
CA VAL A 257 -5.69 -17.13 -4.39
C VAL A 257 -6.99 -16.61 -4.99
N SER A 258 -6.96 -16.03 -6.20
CA SER A 258 -8.15 -15.55 -6.89
C SER A 258 -9.15 -16.70 -7.19
N TRP A 259 -8.63 -17.82 -7.70
CA TRP A 259 -9.46 -19.00 -7.96
C TRP A 259 -10.08 -19.54 -6.67
N ARG A 260 -9.31 -19.62 -5.60
CA ARG A 260 -9.78 -20.09 -4.29
C ARG A 260 -10.86 -19.18 -3.72
N ALA A 261 -10.69 -17.86 -3.82
CA ALA A 261 -11.67 -16.86 -3.39
C ALA A 261 -12.99 -16.99 -4.15
N MET A 262 -12.93 -17.13 -5.49
CA MET A 262 -14.14 -17.36 -6.31
C MET A 262 -14.88 -18.63 -5.90
N LYS A 263 -14.15 -19.72 -5.66
CA LYS A 263 -14.75 -20.99 -5.22
C LYS A 263 -15.44 -20.85 -3.85
N ASN A 264 -14.80 -20.20 -2.90
CA ASN A 264 -15.38 -19.96 -1.58
C ASN A 264 -16.68 -19.14 -1.65
N ASN A 265 -16.76 -18.15 -2.56
CA ASN A 265 -17.97 -17.35 -2.76
C ASN A 265 -19.10 -18.18 -3.38
N GLN A 266 -18.83 -19.03 -4.38
CA GLN A 266 -19.82 -19.91 -4.98
C GLN A 266 -20.36 -20.92 -3.97
N ASP A 267 -19.51 -21.51 -3.13
CA ASP A 267 -19.91 -22.45 -2.08
C ASP A 267 -20.83 -21.80 -1.01
N GLN A 268 -20.75 -20.49 -0.85
CA GLN A 268 -21.63 -19.73 0.06
C GLN A 268 -22.97 -19.41 -0.57
N GLU A 269 -23.01 -19.04 -1.85
CA GLU A 269 -24.25 -18.77 -2.58
C GLU A 269 -25.09 -20.03 -2.78
N SER A 270 -24.46 -21.20 -2.90
CA SER A 270 -25.13 -22.48 -3.06
C SER A 270 -25.73 -23.07 -1.78
N LYS A 271 -25.38 -22.53 -0.60
CA LYS A 271 -25.99 -22.97 0.67
C LYS A 271 -27.39 -22.38 0.81
N PRO A 272 -28.44 -23.23 1.05
CA PRO A 272 -29.79 -22.72 1.30
C PRO A 272 -29.75 -21.68 2.42
N LYS A 273 -30.31 -20.49 2.18
CA LYS A 273 -30.57 -19.53 3.26
C LYS A 273 -31.46 -20.25 4.27
N ALA A 274 -30.97 -20.53 5.46
CA ALA A 274 -31.78 -21.08 6.54
C ALA A 274 -33.00 -20.16 6.70
N ILE A 275 -34.17 -20.70 6.41
CA ILE A 275 -35.45 -20.04 6.65
C ILE A 275 -35.51 -19.89 8.16
N ILE A 276 -35.29 -18.70 8.66
CA ILE A 276 -35.60 -18.36 10.06
C ILE A 276 -37.12 -18.26 10.07
N GLU A 277 -37.80 -19.34 10.49
CA GLU A 277 -39.20 -19.27 10.82
C GLU A 277 -39.36 -18.30 12.00
N PRO A 278 -40.23 -17.31 11.92
CA PRO A 278 -40.52 -16.45 13.04
C PRO A 278 -41.30 -17.27 14.06
N LEU A 279 -40.79 -17.36 15.31
CA LEU A 279 -41.49 -17.80 16.48
C LEU A 279 -42.53 -16.77 16.91
#